data_a1ac7c7c14debdb23ebc0a2c4d376a6b
#
_entry.id   a1ac7c7c14debdb23ebc0a2c4d376a6b
#
_cell.length_a   1.000
_cell.length_b   1.000
_cell.length_c   1.000
_cell.angle_alpha   90.00
_cell.angle_beta   90.00
_cell.angle_gamma   90.00
#
_symmetry.space_group_name_H-M   'P 1'
#
loop_
_entity.id
_entity.type
_entity.pdbx_description
1 polymer ?
#
loop_
_entity_poly.entity_id
_entity_poly.type
_entity_poly.pdbx_seq_one_letter_code
_entity_poly.pdbx_strand_id
1 'polypeptide(L)'
;VHFDKQVAAIRDDGATVEVTCRDGARYRAKQVVCSIPFSVLRTVHFEPGLTGPQAEAVNTLPYMSNTLVFFIPKRKFWESDGLSPTMWTDGPAGTVMAQRFGKDDEEVTALVANPRGNVANWVDRLPPADAVRLVQSEIERLRPAAKGALEGGFIHSWARDPYAAGDWAVFGPGQIERFARTMAAPHGRIHFCGEHTAQANRGMEGALESAERAVLEVSQALG
;
A
#
# COMPACT_ATOMS: atom_id res chain seq x y z
N VAL A 1 -8.97 -17.34 -9.62
CA VAL A 1 -7.86 -16.76 -8.84
C VAL A 1 -7.05 -17.89 -8.23
N HIS A 2 -5.73 -17.81 -8.32
CA HIS A 2 -4.79 -18.74 -7.69
C HIS A 2 -4.08 -18.00 -6.56
N PHE A 3 -4.30 -18.42 -5.34
CA PHE A 3 -3.64 -17.90 -4.15
C PHE A 3 -2.27 -18.56 -3.93
N ASP A 4 -1.45 -17.96 -3.08
CA ASP A 4 -0.10 -18.45 -2.71
C ASP A 4 0.85 -18.62 -3.90
N LYS A 5 0.70 -17.75 -4.92
CA LYS A 5 1.48 -17.73 -6.15
C LYS A 5 2.37 -16.48 -6.21
N GLN A 6 3.41 -16.44 -5.41
CA GLN A 6 4.37 -15.33 -5.43
C GLN A 6 5.17 -15.37 -6.73
N VAL A 7 5.04 -14.33 -7.56
CA VAL A 7 5.78 -14.18 -8.81
C VAL A 7 7.27 -13.99 -8.54
N ALA A 8 8.11 -14.75 -9.22
CA ALA A 8 9.56 -14.70 -9.14
C ALA A 8 10.20 -14.16 -10.43
N ALA A 9 9.62 -14.50 -11.59
CA ALA A 9 10.14 -14.08 -12.90
C ALA A 9 9.02 -13.91 -13.92
N ILE A 10 9.24 -13.00 -14.87
CA ILE A 10 8.37 -12.76 -16.04
C ILE A 10 9.28 -12.74 -17.28
N ARG A 11 9.01 -13.65 -18.22
CA ARG A 11 9.76 -13.77 -19.46
C ARG A 11 8.87 -13.56 -20.67
N ASP A 12 9.20 -12.61 -21.51
CA ASP A 12 8.58 -12.39 -22.82
C ASP A 12 9.50 -12.96 -23.92
N ASP A 13 9.06 -14.01 -24.61
CA ASP A 13 9.81 -14.64 -25.70
C ASP A 13 9.49 -14.02 -27.09
N GLY A 14 8.70 -12.94 -27.12
CA GLY A 14 8.26 -12.26 -28.35
C GLY A 14 6.97 -12.86 -28.95
N ALA A 15 6.53 -14.03 -28.50
CA ALA A 15 5.28 -14.66 -28.92
C ALA A 15 4.29 -14.78 -27.74
N THR A 16 4.80 -15.16 -26.59
CA THR A 16 4.05 -15.32 -25.33
C THR A 16 4.84 -14.81 -24.14
N VAL A 17 4.14 -14.58 -23.03
CA VAL A 17 4.76 -14.27 -21.74
C VAL A 17 4.60 -15.46 -20.80
N GLU A 18 5.70 -15.90 -20.19
CA GLU A 18 5.70 -16.89 -19.13
C GLU A 18 5.94 -16.19 -17.77
N VAL A 19 5.03 -16.42 -16.84
CA VAL A 19 5.15 -15.99 -15.43
C VAL A 19 5.51 -17.19 -14.59
N THR A 20 6.65 -17.15 -13.90
CA THR A 20 7.13 -18.20 -13.00
C THR A 20 6.97 -17.76 -11.56
N CYS A 21 6.35 -18.60 -10.72
CA CYS A 21 6.18 -18.39 -9.30
C CYS A 21 7.29 -19.07 -8.48
N ARG A 22 7.48 -18.63 -7.24
CA ARG A 22 8.51 -19.20 -6.34
C ARG A 22 8.31 -20.66 -5.99
N ASP A 23 7.07 -21.15 -6.04
CA ASP A 23 6.72 -22.56 -5.85
C ASP A 23 6.95 -23.43 -7.09
N GLY A 24 7.48 -22.86 -8.18
CA GLY A 24 7.71 -23.52 -9.46
C GLY A 24 6.50 -23.54 -10.41
N ALA A 25 5.33 -23.03 -10.00
CA ALA A 25 4.18 -22.90 -10.88
C ALA A 25 4.50 -21.95 -12.05
N ARG A 26 3.99 -22.26 -13.25
CA ARG A 26 4.20 -21.45 -14.45
C ARG A 26 2.87 -21.17 -15.13
N TYR A 27 2.73 -19.95 -15.63
CA TYR A 27 1.56 -19.48 -16.36
C TYR A 27 2.02 -18.88 -17.69
N ARG A 28 1.31 -19.17 -18.79
CA ARG A 28 1.58 -18.59 -20.11
C ARG A 28 0.37 -17.84 -20.62
N ALA A 29 0.62 -16.68 -21.25
CA ALA A 29 -0.40 -15.85 -21.86
C ALA A 29 0.16 -15.09 -23.08
N LYS A 30 -0.73 -14.59 -23.94
CA LYS A 30 -0.35 -13.68 -25.03
C LYS A 30 0.05 -12.30 -24.55
N GLN A 31 -0.59 -11.82 -23.48
CA GLN A 31 -0.35 -10.54 -22.81
C GLN A 31 -0.45 -10.75 -21.30
N VAL A 32 0.27 -9.94 -20.53
CA VAL A 32 0.24 -9.94 -19.06
C VAL A 32 -0.03 -8.53 -18.56
N VAL A 33 -0.98 -8.38 -17.65
CA VAL A 33 -1.18 -7.15 -16.87
C VAL A 33 -0.52 -7.33 -15.52
N CYS A 34 0.46 -6.49 -15.22
CA CYS A 34 1.24 -6.51 -13.98
C CYS A 34 0.79 -5.35 -13.08
N SER A 35 0.11 -5.68 -11.98
CA SER A 35 -0.32 -4.72 -10.94
C SER A 35 0.56 -4.75 -9.69
N ILE A 36 1.70 -5.44 -9.75
CA ILE A 36 2.63 -5.55 -8.62
C ILE A 36 3.25 -4.17 -8.34
N PRO A 37 3.18 -3.64 -7.09
CA PRO A 37 3.80 -2.37 -6.75
C PRO A 37 5.31 -2.38 -7.02
N PHE A 38 5.86 -1.26 -7.50
CA PHE A 38 7.31 -1.16 -7.80
C PHE A 38 8.18 -1.39 -6.57
N SER A 39 7.68 -1.09 -5.37
CA SER A 39 8.34 -1.42 -4.11
C SER A 39 8.77 -2.88 -3.99
N VAL A 40 7.99 -3.81 -4.55
CA VAL A 40 8.27 -5.25 -4.55
C VAL A 40 8.55 -5.81 -5.95
N LEU A 41 8.12 -5.14 -7.02
CA LEU A 41 8.41 -5.53 -8.40
C LEU A 41 9.92 -5.62 -8.68
N ARG A 42 10.73 -4.80 -8.00
CA ARG A 42 12.20 -4.84 -8.07
C ARG A 42 12.81 -6.17 -7.66
N THR A 43 12.04 -7.05 -7.03
CA THR A 43 12.47 -8.41 -6.66
C THR A 43 12.07 -9.46 -7.68
N VAL A 44 11.35 -9.08 -8.73
CA VAL A 44 10.92 -9.96 -9.83
C VAL A 44 11.92 -9.86 -10.98
N HIS A 45 12.37 -10.99 -11.46
CA HIS A 45 13.29 -11.04 -12.60
C HIS A 45 12.54 -10.87 -13.91
N PHE A 46 13.00 -9.95 -14.76
CA PHE A 46 12.45 -9.73 -16.12
C PHE A 46 13.42 -10.23 -17.20
N GLU A 47 12.90 -10.91 -18.20
CA GLU A 47 13.65 -11.32 -19.40
C GLU A 47 12.80 -11.01 -20.66
N PRO A 48 13.24 -10.07 -21.52
CA PRO A 48 14.37 -9.16 -21.33
C PRO A 48 14.20 -8.24 -20.14
N GLY A 49 15.32 -7.76 -19.57
CA GLY A 49 15.31 -6.85 -18.41
C GLY A 49 14.67 -5.50 -18.73
N LEU A 50 14.04 -4.88 -17.74
CA LEU A 50 13.54 -3.50 -17.86
C LEU A 50 14.71 -2.55 -18.13
N THR A 51 14.48 -1.48 -18.88
CA THR A 51 15.53 -0.53 -19.28
C THR A 51 15.09 0.92 -19.08
N GLY A 52 16.07 1.84 -19.15
CA GLY A 52 15.82 3.28 -19.14
C GLY A 52 15.11 3.79 -17.88
N PRO A 53 14.30 4.87 -18.03
CA PRO A 53 13.59 5.48 -16.90
C PRO A 53 12.60 4.52 -16.18
N GLN A 54 12.03 3.55 -16.89
CA GLN A 54 11.15 2.56 -16.28
C GLN A 54 11.90 1.65 -15.30
N ALA A 55 13.07 1.12 -15.71
CA ALA A 55 13.91 0.32 -14.81
C ALA A 55 14.36 1.13 -13.59
N GLU A 56 14.70 2.40 -13.81
CA GLU A 56 15.09 3.30 -12.73
C GLU A 56 13.89 3.57 -11.78
N ALA A 57 12.69 3.82 -12.32
CA ALA A 57 11.49 3.99 -11.50
C ALA A 57 11.20 2.75 -10.64
N VAL A 58 11.24 1.56 -11.21
CA VAL A 58 11.05 0.29 -10.46
C VAL A 58 12.05 0.16 -9.33
N ASN A 59 13.31 0.58 -9.54
CA ASN A 59 14.36 0.44 -8.54
C ASN A 59 14.38 1.55 -7.49
N THR A 60 13.90 2.75 -7.81
CA THR A 60 14.17 3.94 -6.98
C THR A 60 12.92 4.70 -6.53
N LEU A 61 11.72 4.42 -7.08
CA LEU A 61 10.49 5.09 -6.65
C LEU A 61 10.23 4.79 -5.17
N PRO A 62 10.21 5.80 -4.29
CA PRO A 62 9.93 5.61 -2.88
C PRO A 62 8.45 5.25 -2.65
N TYR A 63 8.21 4.52 -1.57
CA TYR A 63 6.86 4.25 -1.05
C TYR A 63 6.75 4.77 0.37
N MET A 64 5.59 5.31 0.70
CA MET A 64 5.34 5.85 2.02
C MET A 64 5.27 4.72 3.05
N SER A 65 5.97 4.90 4.16
CA SER A 65 5.79 4.04 5.32
C SER A 65 4.47 4.38 6.01
N ASN A 66 3.70 3.37 6.30
CA ASN A 66 2.42 3.49 6.98
C ASN A 66 2.23 2.29 7.91
N THR A 67 1.86 2.57 9.15
CA THR A 67 1.60 1.56 10.18
C THR A 67 0.21 1.79 10.76
N LEU A 68 -0.57 0.72 10.84
CA LEU A 68 -1.91 0.75 11.40
C LEU A 68 -1.88 0.10 12.77
N VAL A 69 -2.40 0.82 13.78
CA VAL A 69 -2.59 0.29 15.14
C VAL A 69 -4.06 0.34 15.47
N PHE A 70 -4.65 -0.83 15.69
CA PHE A 70 -6.07 -1.00 15.93
C PHE A 70 -6.37 -1.03 17.42
N PHE A 71 -7.42 -0.32 17.83
CA PHE A 71 -7.93 -0.29 19.19
C PHE A 71 -9.43 -0.58 19.19
N ILE A 72 -9.88 -1.34 20.18
CA ILE A 72 -11.30 -1.54 20.44
C ILE A 72 -11.70 -0.62 21.58
N PRO A 73 -12.64 0.33 21.37
CA PRO A 73 -13.12 1.19 22.41
C PRO A 73 -14.03 0.40 23.37
N LYS A 74 -13.69 0.36 24.66
CA LYS A 74 -14.51 -0.26 25.72
C LYS A 74 -15.71 0.60 26.13
N ARG A 75 -15.63 1.90 25.83
CA ARG A 75 -16.67 2.90 26.06
C ARG A 75 -16.50 4.07 25.09
N LYS A 76 -17.56 4.79 24.85
CA LYS A 76 -17.59 5.97 23.96
C LYS A 76 -17.03 7.20 24.70
N PHE A 77 -15.71 7.22 24.93
CA PHE A 77 -15.05 8.30 25.67
C PHE A 77 -15.22 9.68 25.01
N TRP A 78 -15.45 9.73 23.69
CA TRP A 78 -15.71 10.95 22.93
C TRP A 78 -17.05 11.62 23.29
N GLU A 79 -18.00 10.88 23.88
CA GLU A 79 -19.22 11.48 24.44
C GLU A 79 -18.92 12.23 25.73
N SER A 80 -17.90 11.81 26.49
CA SER A 80 -17.51 12.44 27.76
C SER A 80 -16.75 13.74 27.58
N ASP A 81 -15.96 13.87 26.51
CA ASP A 81 -15.20 15.10 26.22
C ASP A 81 -15.84 15.96 25.12
N GLY A 82 -16.93 15.50 24.51
CA GLY A 82 -17.68 16.24 23.49
C GLY A 82 -16.96 16.42 22.16
N LEU A 83 -15.90 15.61 21.89
CA LEU A 83 -15.11 15.70 20.68
C LEU A 83 -15.41 14.54 19.74
N SER A 84 -15.07 14.68 18.44
CA SER A 84 -15.16 13.58 17.48
C SER A 84 -14.30 12.38 17.93
N PRO A 85 -14.72 11.13 17.68
CA PRO A 85 -13.85 9.97 17.89
C PRO A 85 -12.61 9.96 17.00
N THR A 86 -12.67 10.61 15.83
CA THR A 86 -11.53 10.82 14.93
C THR A 86 -10.69 12.00 15.37
N MET A 87 -9.36 11.88 15.29
CA MET A 87 -8.42 12.97 15.63
C MET A 87 -7.18 12.93 14.73
N TRP A 88 -6.50 14.08 14.65
CA TRP A 88 -5.23 14.25 13.95
C TRP A 88 -4.18 14.76 14.93
N THR A 89 -2.96 14.22 14.83
CA THR A 89 -1.83 14.63 15.66
C THR A 89 -0.51 14.47 14.91
N ASP A 90 0.47 15.27 15.25
CA ASP A 90 1.85 15.16 14.75
C ASP A 90 2.67 14.09 15.52
N GLY A 91 2.10 13.55 16.59
CA GLY A 91 2.73 12.55 17.44
C GLY A 91 2.60 11.12 16.90
N PRO A 92 3.03 10.13 17.70
CA PRO A 92 3.07 8.72 17.30
C PRO A 92 1.72 8.08 17.00
N ALA A 93 0.61 8.70 17.36
CA ALA A 93 -0.72 8.22 16.97
C ALA A 93 -1.08 8.62 15.52
N GLY A 94 -0.47 9.67 14.95
CA GLY A 94 -0.77 10.15 13.61
C GLY A 94 -2.25 10.53 13.47
N THR A 95 -2.92 9.99 12.45
CA THR A 95 -4.38 10.12 12.30
C THR A 95 -5.05 8.96 13.03
N VAL A 96 -5.96 9.24 13.94
CA VAL A 96 -6.82 8.21 14.56
C VAL A 96 -8.20 8.31 13.93
N MET A 97 -8.59 7.25 13.21
CA MET A 97 -9.85 7.19 12.47
C MET A 97 -10.84 6.25 13.15
N ALA A 98 -12.05 6.73 13.34
CA ALA A 98 -13.16 5.90 13.80
C ALA A 98 -13.65 5.00 12.65
N GLN A 99 -13.77 3.71 12.93
CA GLN A 99 -14.26 2.70 12.00
C GLN A 99 -15.62 2.17 12.46
N ARG A 100 -16.48 1.89 11.49
CA ARG A 100 -17.85 1.41 11.69
C ARG A 100 -18.04 0.13 10.88
N PHE A 101 -17.48 -0.97 11.39
CA PHE A 101 -17.53 -2.29 10.71
C PHE A 101 -18.73 -3.15 11.13
N GLY A 102 -19.59 -2.63 12.00
CA GLY A 102 -20.75 -3.33 12.51
C GLY A 102 -21.95 -3.30 11.57
N LYS A 103 -23.09 -3.78 12.07
CA LYS A 103 -24.39 -3.69 11.39
C LYS A 103 -25.06 -2.33 11.58
N ASP A 104 -24.63 -1.59 12.60
CA ASP A 104 -25.06 -0.22 12.89
C ASP A 104 -23.99 0.73 12.36
N ASP A 105 -24.34 1.50 11.35
CA ASP A 105 -23.43 2.45 10.69
C ASP A 105 -23.03 3.63 11.60
N GLU A 106 -23.74 3.84 12.71
CA GLU A 106 -23.40 4.85 13.71
C GLU A 106 -22.48 4.32 14.81
N GLU A 107 -22.38 3.00 14.96
CA GLU A 107 -21.54 2.39 15.98
C GLU A 107 -20.06 2.41 15.61
N VAL A 108 -19.23 3.09 16.41
CA VAL A 108 -17.78 3.03 16.30
C VAL A 108 -17.29 1.74 16.93
N THR A 109 -16.91 0.79 16.09
CA THR A 109 -16.45 -0.55 16.49
C THR A 109 -14.95 -0.64 16.70
N ALA A 110 -14.18 0.24 16.04
CA ALA A 110 -12.73 0.33 16.21
C ALA A 110 -12.22 1.75 16.01
N LEU A 111 -11.06 2.03 16.60
CA LEU A 111 -10.24 3.19 16.30
C LEU A 111 -8.94 2.70 15.67
N VAL A 112 -8.56 3.28 14.54
CA VAL A 112 -7.32 2.93 13.83
C VAL A 112 -6.40 4.12 13.85
N ALA A 113 -5.33 4.03 14.63
CA ALA A 113 -4.24 4.99 14.60
C ALA A 113 -3.31 4.69 13.41
N ASN A 114 -2.89 5.74 12.73
CA ASN A 114 -2.20 5.65 11.46
C ASN A 114 -0.98 6.60 11.44
N PRO A 115 0.12 6.26 12.15
CA PRO A 115 1.40 6.92 11.96
C PRO A 115 1.94 6.69 10.55
N ARG A 116 2.53 7.74 9.95
CA ARG A 116 3.02 7.75 8.57
C ARG A 116 4.44 8.29 8.47
N GLY A 117 5.12 7.94 7.37
CA GLY A 117 6.46 8.44 7.06
C GLY A 117 7.47 8.12 8.16
N ASN A 118 8.23 9.13 8.60
CA ASN A 118 9.27 8.94 9.62
C ASN A 118 8.71 8.48 10.97
N VAL A 119 7.49 8.88 11.31
CA VAL A 119 6.83 8.44 12.55
C VAL A 119 6.51 6.95 12.49
N ALA A 120 5.99 6.46 11.36
CA ALA A 120 5.79 5.03 11.14
C ALA A 120 7.10 4.25 11.24
N ASN A 121 8.17 4.74 10.58
CA ASN A 121 9.50 4.12 10.63
C ASN A 121 10.04 4.03 12.06
N TRP A 122 9.73 4.99 12.90
CA TRP A 122 10.12 4.97 14.31
C TRP A 122 9.28 3.97 15.11
N VAL A 123 7.96 3.99 14.96
CA VAL A 123 7.04 3.04 15.60
C VAL A 123 7.39 1.60 15.22
N ASP A 124 7.74 1.35 13.97
CA ASP A 124 8.09 0.03 13.45
C ASP A 124 9.38 -0.56 14.05
N ARG A 125 10.25 0.27 14.64
CA ARG A 125 11.48 -0.22 15.32
C ARG A 125 11.20 -0.84 16.69
N LEU A 126 10.02 -0.58 17.24
CA LEU A 126 9.61 -1.10 18.53
C LEU A 126 9.08 -2.55 18.40
N PRO A 127 9.18 -3.36 19.46
CA PRO A 127 8.39 -4.58 19.56
C PRO A 127 6.90 -4.26 19.41
N PRO A 128 6.09 -5.12 18.79
CA PRO A 128 4.67 -4.83 18.52
C PRO A 128 3.87 -4.36 19.74
N ALA A 129 4.06 -5.00 20.89
CA ALA A 129 3.37 -4.62 22.12
C ALA A 129 3.79 -3.23 22.64
N ASP A 130 5.06 -2.85 22.45
CA ASP A 130 5.57 -1.52 22.84
C ASP A 130 5.05 -0.43 21.90
N ALA A 131 4.99 -0.72 20.61
CA ALA A 131 4.41 0.17 19.61
C ALA A 131 2.93 0.46 19.92
N VAL A 132 2.13 -0.58 20.21
CA VAL A 132 0.73 -0.43 20.61
C VAL A 132 0.61 0.40 21.87
N ARG A 133 1.43 0.13 22.91
CA ARG A 133 1.43 0.91 24.17
C ARG A 133 1.81 2.38 23.95
N LEU A 134 2.82 2.63 23.12
CA LEU A 134 3.24 3.99 22.79
C LEU A 134 2.09 4.80 22.17
N VAL A 135 1.46 4.23 21.13
CA VAL A 135 0.35 4.88 20.40
C VAL A 135 -0.85 5.09 21.34
N GLN A 136 -1.19 4.09 22.15
CA GLN A 136 -2.26 4.19 23.15
C GLN A 136 -1.98 5.31 24.16
N SER A 137 -0.77 5.35 24.71
CA SER A 137 -0.36 6.38 25.69
C SER A 137 -0.45 7.79 25.09
N GLU A 138 -0.12 7.93 23.81
CA GLU A 138 -0.25 9.22 23.13
C GLU A 138 -1.71 9.65 22.97
N ILE A 139 -2.59 8.72 22.58
CA ILE A 139 -4.04 9.01 22.50
C ILE A 139 -4.57 9.41 23.88
N GLU A 140 -4.22 8.68 24.95
CA GLU A 140 -4.65 8.96 26.31
C GLU A 140 -4.06 10.27 26.86
N ARG A 141 -2.85 10.66 26.45
CA ARG A 141 -2.22 11.94 26.78
C ARG A 141 -2.97 13.11 26.14
N LEU A 142 -3.30 12.99 24.85
CA LEU A 142 -4.01 14.03 24.10
C LEU A 142 -5.50 14.10 24.46
N ARG A 143 -6.08 12.98 24.85
CA ARG A 143 -7.49 12.84 25.23
C ARG A 143 -7.61 12.10 26.55
N PRO A 144 -7.53 12.80 27.69
CA PRO A 144 -7.60 12.17 29.02
C PRO A 144 -8.88 11.34 29.24
N ALA A 145 -9.98 11.67 28.56
CA ALA A 145 -11.21 10.88 28.58
C ALA A 145 -11.02 9.44 27.99
N ALA A 146 -9.99 9.25 27.15
CA ALA A 146 -9.67 7.93 26.58
C ALA A 146 -8.95 7.01 27.58
N LYS A 147 -8.47 7.53 28.71
CA LYS A 147 -7.70 6.73 29.67
C LYS A 147 -8.45 5.50 30.14
N GLY A 148 -7.85 4.32 29.90
CA GLY A 148 -8.45 3.03 30.21
C GLY A 148 -9.68 2.65 29.37
N ALA A 149 -9.99 3.44 28.32
CA ALA A 149 -11.12 3.21 27.42
C ALA A 149 -10.75 2.39 26.19
N LEU A 150 -9.46 2.19 25.92
CA LEU A 150 -8.96 1.50 24.74
C LEU A 150 -8.39 0.14 25.11
N GLU A 151 -8.71 -0.85 24.29
CA GLU A 151 -8.03 -2.13 24.28
C GLU A 151 -7.18 -2.21 23.02
N GLY A 152 -5.86 -2.35 23.19
CA GLY A 152 -4.93 -2.52 22.08
C GLY A 152 -5.12 -3.90 21.47
N GLY A 153 -5.32 -3.95 20.15
CA GLY A 153 -5.57 -5.17 19.42
C GLY A 153 -4.40 -5.53 18.51
N PHE A 154 -4.42 -5.04 17.29
CA PHE A 154 -3.57 -5.48 16.21
C PHE A 154 -2.69 -4.32 15.69
N ILE A 155 -1.48 -4.64 15.24
CA ILE A 155 -0.59 -3.71 14.53
C ILE A 155 -0.18 -4.32 13.19
N HIS A 156 -0.22 -3.52 12.13
CA HIS A 156 0.24 -3.90 10.81
C HIS A 156 1.07 -2.78 10.19
N SER A 157 2.28 -3.11 9.75
CA SER A 157 3.16 -2.18 9.01
C SER A 157 3.17 -2.55 7.53
N TRP A 158 2.67 -1.65 6.68
CA TRP A 158 2.72 -1.82 5.23
C TRP A 158 4.15 -1.76 4.70
N ALA A 159 5.04 -1.00 5.36
CA ALA A 159 6.46 -0.95 4.96
C ALA A 159 7.21 -2.27 5.20
N ARG A 160 6.72 -3.09 6.15
CA ARG A 160 7.27 -4.42 6.48
C ARG A 160 6.54 -5.56 5.80
N ASP A 161 5.42 -5.28 5.14
CA ASP A 161 4.69 -6.28 4.39
C ASP A 161 5.53 -6.73 3.18
N PRO A 162 5.81 -8.03 3.02
CA PRO A 162 6.69 -8.55 1.97
C PRO A 162 6.08 -8.43 0.56
N TYR A 163 4.78 -8.14 0.44
CA TYR A 163 4.07 -8.04 -0.83
C TYR A 163 3.66 -6.61 -1.19
N ALA A 164 3.78 -5.68 -0.26
CA ALA A 164 3.51 -4.26 -0.46
C ALA A 164 4.78 -3.40 -0.31
N ALA A 165 5.57 -3.61 0.74
CA ALA A 165 6.77 -2.86 1.10
C ALA A 165 6.57 -1.33 1.07
N GLY A 166 5.40 -0.90 1.54
CA GLY A 166 4.95 0.48 1.60
C GLY A 166 3.46 0.62 1.34
N ASP A 167 2.95 1.83 1.51
CA ASP A 167 1.52 2.16 1.31
C ASP A 167 1.30 2.62 -0.14
N TRP A 168 1.58 3.87 -0.47
CA TRP A 168 1.49 4.38 -1.84
C TRP A 168 2.82 4.98 -2.32
N ALA A 169 2.94 5.08 -3.65
CA ALA A 169 4.10 5.66 -4.29
C ALA A 169 4.22 7.17 -4.00
N VAL A 170 5.44 7.62 -3.74
CA VAL A 170 5.77 9.02 -3.53
C VAL A 170 6.91 9.39 -4.46
N PHE A 171 6.75 10.47 -5.22
CA PHE A 171 7.85 10.95 -6.05
C PHE A 171 8.84 11.77 -5.21
N GLY A 172 10.10 11.38 -5.26
CA GLY A 172 11.20 12.20 -4.76
C GLY A 172 11.50 13.39 -5.69
N PRO A 173 12.42 14.27 -5.30
CA PRO A 173 12.82 15.42 -6.11
C PRO A 173 13.22 15.03 -7.52
N GLY A 174 12.63 15.68 -8.55
CA GLY A 174 12.89 15.43 -9.97
C GLY A 174 12.29 14.15 -10.56
N GLN A 175 11.73 13.26 -9.76
CA GLN A 175 11.24 11.97 -10.25
C GLN A 175 9.93 12.07 -11.05
N ILE A 176 9.07 13.05 -10.75
CA ILE A 176 7.83 13.26 -11.53
C ILE A 176 8.19 13.53 -13.00
N GLU A 177 9.08 14.48 -13.24
CA GLU A 177 9.51 14.84 -14.59
C GLU A 177 10.17 13.68 -15.31
N ARG A 178 10.96 12.89 -14.59
CA ARG A 178 11.75 11.79 -15.13
C ARG A 178 10.91 10.53 -15.41
N PHE A 179 9.97 10.19 -14.54
CA PHE A 179 9.30 8.88 -14.56
C PHE A 179 7.83 8.91 -14.95
N ALA A 180 7.07 9.96 -14.59
CA ALA A 180 5.61 9.93 -14.64
C ALA A 180 5.04 9.56 -16.03
N ARG A 181 5.73 9.95 -17.11
CA ARG A 181 5.28 9.67 -18.49
C ARG A 181 5.73 8.31 -19.03
N THR A 182 6.73 7.68 -18.44
CA THR A 182 7.39 6.51 -19.03
C THR A 182 7.30 5.25 -18.18
N MET A 183 7.13 5.39 -16.86
CA MET A 183 7.15 4.23 -15.96
C MET A 183 5.98 3.27 -16.16
N ALA A 184 4.88 3.76 -16.74
CA ALA A 184 3.68 2.96 -17.03
C ALA A 184 3.71 2.32 -18.43
N ALA A 185 4.71 2.65 -19.26
CA ALA A 185 4.79 2.14 -20.63
C ALA A 185 4.87 0.60 -20.66
N PRO A 186 4.21 -0.05 -21.61
CA PRO A 186 4.35 -1.49 -21.81
C PRO A 186 5.80 -1.91 -22.03
N HIS A 187 6.20 -3.05 -21.49
CA HIS A 187 7.47 -3.70 -21.75
C HIS A 187 7.21 -4.97 -22.58
N GLY A 188 7.32 -4.87 -23.88
CA GLY A 188 6.89 -5.93 -24.78
C GLY A 188 5.39 -6.25 -24.62
N ARG A 189 5.08 -7.45 -24.16
CA ARG A 189 3.71 -7.94 -23.90
C ARG A 189 3.28 -7.80 -22.45
N ILE A 190 4.02 -7.04 -21.66
CA ILE A 190 3.75 -6.80 -20.24
C ILE A 190 3.26 -5.39 -20.08
N HIS A 191 2.02 -5.22 -19.57
CA HIS A 191 1.35 -3.94 -19.33
C HIS A 191 1.30 -3.68 -17.84
N PHE A 192 1.69 -2.48 -17.41
CA PHE A 192 1.75 -2.13 -15.99
C PHE A 192 0.53 -1.34 -15.57
N CYS A 193 -0.07 -1.70 -14.45
CA CYS A 193 -1.12 -0.93 -13.79
C CYS A 193 -0.89 -0.87 -12.28
N GLY A 194 -1.75 -0.20 -11.56
CA GLY A 194 -1.65 0.06 -10.14
C GLY A 194 -1.56 1.56 -9.86
N GLU A 195 -1.85 1.98 -8.65
CA GLU A 195 -1.87 3.38 -8.21
C GLU A 195 -0.59 4.13 -8.60
N HIS A 196 0.56 3.48 -8.48
CA HIS A 196 1.88 4.03 -8.80
C HIS A 196 2.04 4.39 -10.29
N THR A 197 1.24 3.84 -11.20
CA THR A 197 1.27 4.12 -12.65
C THR A 197 0.16 5.06 -13.11
N ALA A 198 -0.69 5.55 -12.21
CA ALA A 198 -1.74 6.49 -12.50
C ALA A 198 -1.19 7.88 -12.85
N GLN A 199 -1.87 8.62 -13.72
CA GLN A 199 -1.44 9.93 -14.17
C GLN A 199 -2.20 11.07 -13.50
N ALA A 200 -3.52 10.93 -13.32
CA ALA A 200 -4.38 11.98 -12.80
C ALA A 200 -4.80 11.75 -11.35
N ASN A 201 -5.17 10.52 -11.01
CA ASN A 201 -5.74 10.19 -9.71
C ASN A 201 -4.72 9.49 -8.78
N ARG A 202 -5.09 9.32 -7.51
CA ARG A 202 -4.31 8.61 -6.50
C ARG A 202 -5.20 7.60 -5.77
N GLY A 203 -4.55 6.67 -5.04
CA GLY A 203 -5.25 5.65 -4.28
C GLY A 203 -6.07 4.71 -5.17
N MET A 204 -7.26 4.34 -4.73
CA MET A 204 -8.14 3.42 -5.45
C MET A 204 -8.55 3.95 -6.82
N GLU A 205 -8.88 5.24 -6.95
CA GLU A 205 -9.22 5.86 -8.23
C GLU A 205 -8.05 5.81 -9.21
N GLY A 206 -6.83 6.03 -8.75
CA GLY A 206 -5.63 5.89 -9.58
C GLY A 206 -5.38 4.45 -10.02
N ALA A 207 -5.65 3.48 -9.14
CA ALA A 207 -5.55 2.06 -9.50
C ALA A 207 -6.55 1.69 -10.60
N LEU A 208 -7.82 2.17 -10.51
CA LEU A 208 -8.86 1.96 -11.53
C LEU A 208 -8.49 2.64 -12.85
N GLU A 209 -8.11 3.92 -12.83
CA GLU A 209 -7.61 4.67 -13.99
C GLU A 209 -6.53 3.89 -14.74
N SER A 210 -5.53 3.42 -14.01
CA SER A 210 -4.41 2.68 -14.60
C SER A 210 -4.83 1.32 -15.15
N ALA A 211 -5.81 0.66 -14.53
CA ALA A 211 -6.36 -0.60 -15.01
C ALA A 211 -7.12 -0.43 -16.34
N GLU A 212 -7.94 0.62 -16.48
CA GLU A 212 -8.63 0.95 -17.72
C GLU A 212 -7.63 1.19 -18.86
N ARG A 213 -6.58 1.96 -18.62
CA ARG A 213 -5.50 2.16 -19.59
C ARG A 213 -4.86 0.85 -20.00
N ALA A 214 -4.48 0.00 -19.04
CA ALA A 214 -3.86 -1.30 -19.36
C ALA A 214 -4.78 -2.24 -20.15
N VAL A 215 -6.10 -2.22 -19.88
CA VAL A 215 -7.09 -2.97 -20.65
C VAL A 215 -7.14 -2.50 -22.10
N LEU A 216 -7.13 -1.19 -22.34
CA LEU A 216 -7.11 -0.63 -23.70
C LEU A 216 -5.83 -1.02 -24.45
N GLU A 217 -4.66 -0.94 -23.79
CA GLU A 217 -3.37 -1.37 -24.37
C GLU A 217 -3.39 -2.85 -24.76
N VAL A 218 -3.88 -3.73 -23.87
CA VAL A 218 -4.02 -5.18 -24.15
C VAL A 218 -4.99 -5.43 -25.29
N SER A 219 -6.14 -4.75 -25.33
CA SER A 219 -7.15 -4.90 -26.37
C SER A 219 -6.58 -4.51 -27.73
N GLN A 220 -5.83 -3.43 -27.83
CA GLN A 220 -5.15 -3.00 -29.04
C GLN A 220 -4.06 -4.00 -29.49
N ALA A 221 -3.34 -4.60 -28.54
CA ALA A 221 -2.29 -5.57 -28.84
C ALA A 221 -2.82 -6.94 -29.28
N LEU A 222 -4.08 -7.26 -28.98
CA LEU A 222 -4.71 -8.53 -29.36
C LEU A 222 -5.51 -8.45 -30.68
N GLY A 223 -5.82 -7.24 -31.17
CA GLY A 223 -6.56 -6.97 -32.43
C GLY A 223 -8.03 -6.90 -32.16
#